data_1319468a6c9be41020dca1fdd1cfb72d
#
_entry.id   1319468a6c9be41020dca1fdd1cfb72d
#
_cell.length_a   1.000
_cell.length_b   1.000
_cell.length_c   1.000
_cell.angle_alpha   90.00
_cell.angle_beta   90.00
_cell.angle_gamma   90.00
#
_symmetry.space_group_name_H-M   'P 1'
#
loop_
_entity.id
_entity.type
_entity.pdbx_description
1 polymer ?
#
loop_
_entity_poly.entity_id
_entity_poly.type
_entity_poly.pdbx_seq_one_letter_code
_entity_poly.pdbx_strand_id
1 'polypeptide(L)'
;MKGLILIFVLLSGISSAIAQEKLWLDKNYQWTDDSIQAVRYALVSKINKKCIKVEEYALEGQKKDVWHFSEYKSNPRKRIREGLHTSFYANGKDSLTEVYRDNRLEGQTLSLIHISEPTRH
;
A
#
# COMPACT_ATOMS: atom_id res chain seq x y z
N MET A 1 -19.33 -11.92 -2.75
CA MET A 1 -19.15 -11.68 -2.75
C MET A 1 -18.62 -10.87 -2.85
N LYS A 2 -18.28 -10.52 -2.90
CA LYS A 2 -17.52 -9.92 -2.91
C LYS A 2 -17.39 -9.12 -3.96
N GLY A 3 -17.30 -9.24 -4.83
CA GLY A 3 -16.99 -8.51 -5.90
C GLY A 3 -17.74 -7.28 -6.01
N LEU A 4 -18.62 -7.14 -5.71
CA LEU A 4 -19.40 -6.08 -5.78
C LEU A 4 -18.86 -4.81 -5.84
N ILE A 5 -18.08 -4.60 -5.27
CA ILE A 5 -17.49 -3.45 -5.20
C ILE A 5 -17.34 -2.68 -6.37
N LEU A 6 -16.78 -3.08 -7.24
CA LEU A 6 -16.53 -2.34 -8.33
C LEU A 6 -17.57 -1.58 -8.87
N ILE A 7 -18.48 -1.87 -8.67
CA ILE A 7 -19.48 -1.13 -9.13
C ILE A 7 -19.31 0.27 -9.30
N PHE A 8 -19.26 0.93 -8.38
CA PHE A 8 -19.26 2.30 -8.42
C PHE A 8 -18.30 2.84 -9.35
N VAL A 9 -17.39 2.24 -9.49
CA VAL A 9 -16.45 2.68 -10.32
C VAL A 9 -17.00 3.13 -11.56
N LEU A 10 -17.57 2.41 -12.19
CA LEU A 10 -18.00 2.82 -13.38
C LEU A 10 -18.69 4.00 -13.48
N LEU A 11 -19.31 4.28 -12.60
CA LEU A 11 -20.04 5.40 -12.69
C LEU A 11 -19.27 6.52 -13.10
N SER A 12 -18.22 6.63 -12.77
CA SER A 12 -17.51 7.82 -12.94
C SER A 12 -17.41 7.84 -14.42
N GLY A 13 -17.47 6.81 -14.96
CA GLY A 13 -17.44 6.79 -16.32
C GLY A 13 -16.30 7.54 -16.88
N ILE A 14 -15.50 8.02 -16.16
CA ILE A 14 -14.45 8.70 -16.65
C ILE A 14 -13.50 7.80 -17.08
N SER A 15 -13.39 7.63 -18.20
CA SER A 15 -12.49 6.85 -18.74
C SER A 15 -11.27 6.64 -18.01
N SER A 16 -10.33 7.04 -18.09
CA SER A 16 -9.07 6.74 -17.49
C SER A 16 -9.08 6.36 -16.07
N ALA A 17 -10.19 6.22 -15.48
CA ALA A 17 -10.20 5.87 -14.08
C ALA A 17 -9.58 4.52 -13.90
N ILE A 18 -8.71 4.37 -12.93
CA ILE A 18 -8.10 3.12 -12.59
C ILE A 18 -8.96 2.50 -11.51
N ALA A 19 -9.40 1.28 -11.73
CA ALA A 19 -10.23 0.62 -10.75
C ALA A 19 -9.40 0.28 -9.54
N GLN A 20 -9.95 0.47 -8.38
CA GLN A 20 -9.30 0.13 -7.13
C GLN A 20 -10.07 -0.97 -6.47
N GLU A 21 -9.37 -1.88 -5.84
CA GLU A 21 -9.99 -2.94 -5.11
C GLU A 21 -9.58 -2.78 -3.66
N LYS A 22 -10.51 -2.97 -2.73
CA LYS A 22 -10.21 -2.85 -1.32
C LYS A 22 -10.05 -4.25 -0.74
N LEU A 23 -8.95 -4.49 -0.08
CA LEU A 23 -8.69 -5.78 0.53
C LEU A 23 -8.43 -5.54 2.01
N TRP A 24 -8.82 -6.50 2.85
CA TRP A 24 -8.54 -6.41 4.27
C TRP A 24 -7.34 -7.29 4.56
N LEU A 25 -6.46 -6.84 5.45
CA LEU A 25 -5.24 -7.56 5.75
C LEU A 25 -5.22 -7.93 7.23
N ASP A 26 -4.75 -9.14 7.54
CA ASP A 26 -4.64 -9.56 8.92
C ASP A 26 -3.26 -9.14 9.45
N LYS A 27 -2.94 -9.55 10.65
CA LYS A 27 -1.68 -9.13 11.28
C LYS A 27 -0.45 -9.65 10.53
N ASN A 28 -0.61 -10.62 9.68
CA ASN A 28 0.50 -11.16 8.90
C ASN A 28 0.48 -10.60 7.49
N TYR A 29 -0.35 -9.58 7.26
CA TYR A 29 -0.50 -8.93 5.96
C TYR A 29 -1.10 -9.84 4.89
N GLN A 30 -1.72 -10.95 5.28
CA GLN A 30 -2.41 -11.78 4.31
C GLN A 30 -3.80 -11.26 4.12
N TRP A 31 -4.37 -11.46 2.95
CA TRP A 31 -5.73 -11.02 2.67
C TRP A 31 -6.68 -11.83 3.53
N THR A 32 -7.68 -11.21 4.08
CA THR A 32 -8.65 -11.91 4.92
C THR A 32 -10.04 -11.36 4.68
N ASP A 33 -11.04 -12.23 4.83
CA ASP A 33 -12.42 -11.81 4.68
C ASP A 33 -12.98 -11.64 6.09
N ASP A 34 -12.21 -11.99 7.11
CA ASP A 34 -12.71 -11.99 8.48
C ASP A 34 -12.46 -10.63 9.10
N SER A 35 -13.52 -9.87 9.34
CA SER A 35 -13.39 -8.55 9.90
C SER A 35 -12.75 -8.55 11.28
N ILE A 36 -12.81 -9.66 11.99
CA ILE A 36 -12.23 -9.70 13.31
C ILE A 36 -10.72 -9.84 13.19
N GLN A 37 -10.22 -10.48 12.14
CA GLN A 37 -8.80 -10.67 11.96
C GLN A 37 -8.16 -9.46 11.28
N ALA A 38 -8.95 -8.63 10.65
CA ALA A 38 -8.39 -7.52 9.90
C ALA A 38 -7.77 -6.47 10.81
N VAL A 39 -6.56 -6.04 10.51
CA VAL A 39 -5.89 -5.00 11.27
C VAL A 39 -5.62 -3.78 10.40
N ARG A 40 -5.75 -3.90 9.10
CA ARG A 40 -5.60 -2.75 8.19
C ARG A 40 -6.28 -3.09 6.89
N TYR A 41 -6.40 -2.13 5.99
CA TYR A 41 -6.95 -2.42 4.68
C TYR A 41 -6.02 -1.86 3.63
N ALA A 42 -6.15 -2.35 2.44
CA ALA A 42 -5.31 -1.92 1.32
C ALA A 42 -6.19 -1.53 0.16
N LEU A 43 -5.82 -0.45 -0.52
CA LEU A 43 -6.48 -0.07 -1.76
C LEU A 43 -5.49 -0.45 -2.85
N VAL A 44 -5.90 -1.36 -3.72
CA VAL A 44 -5.04 -1.91 -4.75
C VAL A 44 -5.42 -1.36 -6.10
N SER A 45 -4.46 -0.76 -6.79
CA SER A 45 -4.68 -0.21 -8.12
C SER A 45 -3.70 -0.84 -9.09
N LYS A 46 -4.19 -1.41 -10.17
CA LYS A 46 -3.31 -2.01 -11.14
C LYS A 46 -2.97 -0.96 -12.16
N ILE A 47 -1.78 -0.42 -12.09
CA ILE A 47 -1.36 0.66 -12.96
C ILE A 47 -1.12 0.11 -14.36
N ASN A 48 -0.46 -1.03 -14.45
CA ASN A 48 -0.29 -1.69 -15.75
C ASN A 48 0.05 -3.15 -15.46
N LYS A 49 0.40 -3.92 -16.46
CA LYS A 49 0.62 -5.34 -16.27
C LYS A 49 1.70 -5.67 -15.28
N LYS A 50 2.67 -4.81 -15.12
CA LYS A 50 3.77 -5.08 -14.24
C LYS A 50 3.87 -4.15 -13.04
N CYS A 51 2.87 -3.35 -12.83
CA CYS A 51 2.93 -2.40 -11.73
C CYS A 51 1.61 -2.35 -11.00
N ILE A 52 1.62 -2.79 -9.74
CA ILE A 52 0.45 -2.76 -8.89
C ILE A 52 0.77 -1.88 -7.72
N LYS A 53 -0.05 -0.84 -7.51
CA LYS A 53 0.15 0.07 -6.41
C LYS A 53 -0.76 -0.35 -5.29
N VAL A 54 -0.24 -0.46 -4.08
CA VAL A 54 -1.01 -0.88 -2.93
C VAL A 54 -0.85 0.17 -1.84
N GLU A 55 -1.95 0.82 -1.45
CA GLU A 55 -1.92 1.80 -0.40
C GLU A 55 -2.53 1.16 0.83
N GLU A 56 -1.77 1.08 1.91
CA GLU A 56 -2.23 0.43 3.14
C GLU A 56 -2.60 1.45 4.19
N TYR A 57 -3.73 1.24 4.83
CA TYR A 57 -4.26 2.16 5.83
C TYR A 57 -4.60 1.42 7.11
N ALA A 58 -4.47 2.11 8.23
CA ALA A 58 -4.94 1.57 9.50
C ALA A 58 -6.46 1.56 9.41
N LEU A 59 -7.12 0.76 10.20
CA LEU A 59 -8.58 0.67 10.13
C LEU A 59 -9.28 2.00 10.32
N GLU A 60 -8.69 2.90 11.10
CA GLU A 60 -9.29 4.19 11.30
C GLU A 60 -9.03 5.15 10.15
N GLY A 61 -8.33 4.71 9.14
CA GLY A 61 -8.17 5.54 7.94
C GLY A 61 -6.83 6.22 7.74
N GLN A 62 -5.91 6.05 8.65
CA GLN A 62 -4.62 6.71 8.50
C GLN A 62 -3.73 5.94 7.54
N LYS A 63 -3.17 6.62 6.56
CA LYS A 63 -2.30 5.98 5.59
C LYS A 63 -1.01 5.56 6.27
N LYS A 64 -0.60 4.32 6.08
CA LYS A 64 0.59 3.79 6.70
C LYS A 64 1.70 3.55 5.69
N ASP A 65 1.39 2.97 4.56
CA ASP A 65 2.40 2.61 3.57
C ASP A 65 1.85 2.65 2.16
N VAL A 66 2.70 2.95 1.22
CA VAL A 66 2.36 2.81 -0.19
C VAL A 66 3.43 1.94 -0.79
N TRP A 67 3.02 0.83 -1.38
CA TRP A 67 3.92 -0.13 -1.97
C TRP A 67 3.69 -0.24 -3.46
N HIS A 68 4.68 -0.72 -4.16
CA HIS A 68 4.52 -1.06 -5.57
C HIS A 68 5.03 -2.48 -5.74
N PHE A 69 4.29 -3.30 -6.47
CA PHE A 69 4.62 -4.69 -6.68
C PHE A 69 4.49 -5.05 -8.15
N SER A 70 5.27 -6.02 -8.62
CA SER A 70 5.03 -6.57 -9.94
C SER A 70 4.09 -7.77 -9.76
N GLU A 71 4.05 -8.38 -8.57
CA GLU A 71 3.07 -9.41 -8.25
C GLU A 71 2.58 -9.18 -6.82
N TYR A 72 1.29 -9.15 -6.64
CA TYR A 72 0.71 -8.93 -5.31
C TYR A 72 -0.26 -10.05 -5.01
N LYS A 73 0.10 -10.94 -4.11
CA LYS A 73 -0.70 -12.09 -3.75
C LYS A 73 -1.01 -12.10 -2.27
N SER A 74 -1.96 -12.95 -1.87
CA SER A 74 -2.36 -12.99 -0.47
C SER A 74 -1.19 -13.34 0.43
N ASN A 75 -0.37 -14.31 0.04
CA ASN A 75 0.76 -14.69 0.85
C ASN A 75 1.88 -13.69 0.63
N PRO A 76 2.26 -12.92 1.66
CA PRO A 76 3.31 -11.91 1.49
C PRO A 76 4.62 -12.46 0.95
N ARG A 77 4.91 -13.72 1.22
CA ARG A 77 6.15 -14.29 0.73
C ARG A 77 6.16 -14.50 -0.77
N LYS A 78 4.99 -14.45 -1.39
CA LYS A 78 4.90 -14.61 -2.83
C LYS A 78 4.74 -13.30 -3.55
N ARG A 79 4.88 -12.17 -2.86
CA ARG A 79 4.77 -10.88 -3.48
C ARG A 79 6.13 -10.46 -4.01
N ILE A 80 6.15 -9.72 -5.10
CA ILE A 80 7.41 -9.24 -5.65
C ILE A 80 7.36 -7.73 -5.61
N ARG A 81 8.15 -7.12 -4.73
CA ARG A 81 8.22 -5.67 -4.59
C ARG A 81 9.03 -5.11 -5.74
N GLU A 82 8.47 -4.12 -6.40
CA GLU A 82 9.14 -3.55 -7.56
C GLU A 82 8.75 -2.08 -7.62
N GLY A 83 9.63 -1.19 -7.26
CA GLY A 83 9.36 0.24 -7.29
C GLY A 83 9.42 0.86 -5.92
N LEU A 84 8.76 1.97 -5.75
CA LEU A 84 8.83 2.72 -4.52
C LEU A 84 7.97 2.16 -3.39
N HIS A 85 8.49 2.26 -2.20
CA HIS A 85 7.72 2.00 -1.00
C HIS A 85 7.90 3.24 -0.12
N THR A 86 6.81 3.81 0.33
CA THR A 86 6.87 4.97 1.20
C THR A 86 6.10 4.66 2.47
N SER A 87 6.70 4.92 3.62
CA SER A 87 6.02 4.80 4.91
C SER A 87 5.71 6.19 5.38
N PHE A 88 4.69 6.34 6.20
CA PHE A 88 4.25 7.64 6.66
C PHE A 88 4.21 7.74 8.17
N TYR A 89 4.51 8.92 8.69
CA TYR A 89 4.38 9.20 10.10
C TYR A 89 2.89 9.42 10.39
N ALA A 90 2.54 9.45 11.65
CA ALA A 90 1.17 9.69 12.04
C ALA A 90 0.63 11.01 11.51
N ASN A 91 1.49 12.00 11.30
CA ASN A 91 1.03 13.28 10.82
C ASN A 91 0.86 13.29 9.30
N GLY A 92 1.04 12.16 8.64
CA GLY A 92 0.84 12.07 7.22
C GLY A 92 2.06 12.38 6.36
N LYS A 93 3.17 12.76 6.97
CA LYS A 93 4.36 13.04 6.18
C LYS A 93 5.21 11.81 5.99
N ASP A 94 5.98 11.78 4.91
CA ASP A 94 6.80 10.61 4.58
C ASP A 94 7.83 10.40 5.68
N SER A 95 8.00 9.19 6.12
CA SER A 95 9.02 8.88 7.10
C SER A 95 10.16 8.11 6.45
N LEU A 96 9.86 7.29 5.45
CA LEU A 96 10.85 6.44 4.84
C LEU A 96 10.49 6.25 3.38
N THR A 97 11.45 6.30 2.51
CA THR A 97 11.23 6.00 1.11
C THR A 97 12.26 4.98 0.70
N GLU A 98 11.81 3.88 0.11
CA GLU A 98 12.69 2.82 -0.33
C GLU A 98 12.41 2.49 -1.78
N VAL A 99 13.42 1.99 -2.48
CA VAL A 99 13.23 1.58 -3.86
C VAL A 99 13.59 0.11 -3.92
N TYR A 100 12.70 -0.70 -4.46
CA TYR A 100 12.92 -2.12 -4.59
C TYR A 100 12.99 -2.52 -6.05
N ARG A 101 13.79 -3.53 -6.34
CA ARG A 101 13.82 -4.12 -7.66
C ARG A 101 13.84 -5.61 -7.47
N ASP A 102 12.79 -6.28 -7.90
CA ASP A 102 12.65 -7.72 -7.80
C ASP A 102 12.93 -8.18 -6.38
N ASN A 103 12.24 -7.56 -5.43
CA ASN A 103 12.33 -7.86 -4.00
C ASN A 103 13.66 -7.46 -3.34
N ARG A 104 14.55 -6.82 -4.04
CA ARG A 104 15.80 -6.40 -3.42
C ARG A 104 15.78 -4.90 -3.17
N LEU A 105 16.21 -4.51 -2.01
CA LEU A 105 16.25 -3.09 -1.65
C LEU A 105 17.42 -2.45 -2.37
N GLU A 106 17.15 -1.45 -3.18
CA GLU A 106 18.19 -0.77 -3.93
C GLU A 106 18.51 0.62 -3.42
N GLY A 107 17.64 1.21 -2.67
CA GLY A 107 17.91 2.54 -2.14
C GLY A 107 16.95 2.85 -1.02
N GLN A 108 17.33 3.77 -0.16
CA GLN A 108 16.54 4.10 0.98
C GLN A 108 16.82 5.53 1.43
N THR A 109 15.80 6.25 1.77
CA THR A 109 15.93 7.60 2.28
C THR A 109 14.99 7.77 3.47
N LEU A 110 15.51 8.26 4.56
CA LEU A 110 14.70 8.52 5.73
C LEU A 110 14.43 10.01 5.80
N SER A 111 13.22 10.32 6.12
CA SER A 111 12.86 11.71 6.27
C SER A 111 13.11 12.12 7.71
N LEU A 112 13.80 13.21 7.91
CA LEU A 112 14.08 13.65 9.23
C LEU A 112 13.20 14.79 9.65
N ILE A 113 12.21 15.04 8.89
CA ILE A 113 11.33 16.06 9.25
C ILE A 113 11.00 16.24 10.64
N HIS A 114 10.46 15.33 11.23
CA HIS A 114 9.94 15.63 12.50
C HIS A 114 10.96 15.44 13.53
N ILE A 115 11.99 14.97 13.17
CA ILE A 115 12.94 14.69 14.14
C ILE A 115 13.50 15.89 14.54
N SER A 116 13.55 16.63 13.74
CA SER A 116 14.07 17.84 14.16
C SER A 116 14.59 17.85 15.47
N GLU A 117 14.79 17.13 15.97
CA GLU A 117 15.18 17.18 17.11
C GLU A 117 16.43 17.31 17.11
N PRO A 118 16.84 17.69 17.15
CA PRO A 118 17.94 18.08 17.11
C PRO A 118 19.02 17.36 17.38
N THR A 119 19.11 17.02 17.51
CA THR A 119 19.87 16.55 17.68
C THR A 119 20.56 16.05 17.29
N ARG A 120 20.79 15.71 17.11
CA ARG A 120 21.35 15.16 16.73
C ARG A 120 22.01 15.40 16.06
N HIS A 121 22.46 15.39 15.88
CA HIS A 121 23.06 15.46 15.34
C HIS A 121 23.56 15.35 15.27
#